data_2524a0e75b813b590ba1ca9496115d2c
#
_entry.id   2524a0e75b813b590ba1ca9496115d2c
#
_cell.length_a   1.000
_cell.length_b   1.000
_cell.length_c   1.000
_cell.angle_alpha   90.00
_cell.angle_beta   90.00
_cell.angle_gamma   90.00
#
_symmetry.space_group_name_H-M   'P 1'
#
loop_
_entity.id
_entity.type
_entity.pdbx_description
1 polymer ?
#
loop_
_entity_poly.entity_id
_entity_poly.type
_entity_poly.pdbx_seq_one_letter_code
_entity_poly.pdbx_strand_id
1 'polypeptide(L)'
;EARSGPPPLARIAFINATTPRAEFRRGSDGAIVLQVVYADGKLPDLSAVLPDPEPEQYLPTVVPGHPNTLASLGEANIVGNTRFFIKDVAFFLPQDWLLLASQKATFNLNYGFSADLPTGALLNVKVNGTSIQLLPLDRNGGGLRPPLPIRFLANLLHHGTNSITFEMIAPGDPPGLPCAPRDTDLLVILASSSLDVPPSPKMRKFDMASALYQVGPDSLVLPPQLFS
;
A
#
# COMPACT_ATOMS: atom_id res chain seq x y z
N GLU A 1 -11.91 -39.72 9.25
CA GLU A 1 -12.78 -38.62 9.74
C GLU A 1 -12.60 -37.43 8.84
N ALA A 2 -13.61 -37.15 8.01
CA ALA A 2 -13.61 -36.01 7.10
C ALA A 2 -13.77 -34.73 7.91
N ARG A 3 -12.82 -33.80 7.81
CA ARG A 3 -12.93 -32.46 8.39
C ARG A 3 -14.08 -31.72 7.71
N SER A 4 -15.19 -31.56 8.41
CA SER A 4 -16.32 -30.73 7.97
C SER A 4 -15.99 -29.24 8.19
N GLY A 5 -15.21 -28.67 7.25
CA GLY A 5 -15.05 -27.23 7.13
C GLY A 5 -15.97 -26.68 6.02
N PRO A 6 -16.23 -25.36 5.97
CA PRO A 6 -16.95 -24.79 4.85
C PRO A 6 -16.22 -25.14 3.53
N PRO A 7 -16.95 -25.43 2.44
CA PRO A 7 -16.34 -25.78 1.17
C PRO A 7 -15.42 -24.64 0.69
N PRO A 8 -14.25 -24.97 0.11
CA PRO A 8 -13.34 -23.96 -0.40
C PRO A 8 -14.01 -23.20 -1.55
N LEU A 9 -13.90 -21.86 -1.52
CA LEU A 9 -14.44 -20.99 -2.59
C LEU A 9 -13.69 -21.15 -3.92
N ALA A 10 -12.44 -21.63 -3.87
CA ALA A 10 -11.61 -21.85 -5.03
C ALA A 10 -10.62 -23.01 -4.78
N ARG A 11 -10.23 -23.69 -5.85
CA ARG A 11 -9.27 -24.81 -5.84
C ARG A 11 -8.37 -24.76 -7.07
N ILE A 12 -7.18 -25.34 -6.94
CA ILE A 12 -6.31 -25.66 -8.07
C ILE A 12 -6.29 -27.18 -8.18
N ALA A 13 -6.60 -27.70 -9.36
CA ALA A 13 -6.56 -29.12 -9.66
C ALA A 13 -5.50 -29.41 -10.72
N PHE A 14 -4.55 -30.29 -10.41
CA PHE A 14 -3.55 -30.76 -11.36
C PHE A 14 -4.00 -32.08 -11.96
N ILE A 15 -3.99 -32.19 -13.29
CA ILE A 15 -4.41 -33.38 -14.02
C ILE A 15 -3.31 -33.74 -15.02
N ASN A 16 -2.94 -35.02 -15.04
CA ASN A 16 -2.03 -35.53 -16.06
C ASN A 16 -2.82 -35.98 -17.29
N ALA A 17 -2.47 -35.44 -18.47
CA ALA A 17 -3.07 -35.83 -19.76
C ALA A 17 -2.08 -35.56 -20.90
N THR A 18 -2.45 -35.95 -22.11
CA THR A 18 -1.57 -35.87 -23.28
C THR A 18 -1.36 -34.46 -23.85
N THR A 19 -2.24 -33.52 -23.51
CA THR A 19 -2.15 -32.16 -24.03
C THR A 19 -2.20 -31.15 -22.89
N PRO A 20 -1.13 -30.37 -22.66
CA PRO A 20 -1.08 -29.36 -21.62
C PRO A 20 -2.11 -28.25 -21.90
N ARG A 21 -2.90 -27.88 -20.88
CA ARG A 21 -3.83 -26.74 -20.94
C ARG A 21 -4.18 -26.25 -19.56
N ALA A 22 -4.61 -25.01 -19.44
CA ALA A 22 -5.17 -24.48 -18.22
C ALA A 22 -6.52 -23.81 -18.51
N GLU A 23 -7.48 -24.03 -17.65
CA GLU A 23 -8.82 -23.47 -17.79
C GLU A 23 -9.50 -23.30 -16.44
N PHE A 24 -10.37 -22.27 -16.34
CA PHE A 24 -11.25 -22.16 -15.18
C PHE A 24 -12.53 -22.95 -15.38
N ARG A 25 -12.90 -23.75 -14.40
CA ARG A 25 -14.15 -24.50 -14.35
C ARG A 25 -14.90 -24.25 -13.05
N ARG A 26 -16.22 -24.39 -13.11
CA ARG A 26 -17.04 -24.42 -11.91
C ARG A 26 -17.20 -25.86 -11.44
N GLY A 27 -16.80 -26.14 -10.20
CA GLY A 27 -17.02 -27.42 -9.56
C GLY A 27 -18.52 -27.69 -9.30
N SER A 28 -18.88 -28.94 -9.08
CA SER A 28 -20.25 -29.36 -8.74
C SER A 28 -20.75 -28.75 -7.42
N ASP A 29 -19.82 -28.33 -6.55
CA ASP A 29 -20.07 -27.66 -5.28
C ASP A 29 -20.10 -26.12 -5.41
N GLY A 30 -20.05 -25.59 -6.66
CA GLY A 30 -20.06 -24.17 -6.94
C GLY A 30 -18.70 -23.46 -6.80
N ALA A 31 -17.65 -24.18 -6.35
CA ALA A 31 -16.32 -23.61 -6.25
C ALA A 31 -15.71 -23.32 -7.63
N ILE A 32 -14.87 -22.29 -7.71
CA ILE A 32 -14.06 -22.02 -8.91
C ILE A 32 -12.84 -22.94 -8.86
N VAL A 33 -12.60 -23.69 -9.92
CA VAL A 33 -11.46 -24.60 -10.05
C VAL A 33 -10.57 -24.13 -11.19
N LEU A 34 -9.32 -23.75 -10.90
CA LEU A 34 -8.28 -23.64 -11.92
C LEU A 34 -7.77 -25.05 -12.21
N GLN A 35 -8.12 -25.58 -13.35
CA GLN A 35 -7.67 -26.90 -13.78
C GLN A 35 -6.38 -26.72 -14.61
N VAL A 36 -5.28 -27.24 -14.09
CA VAL A 36 -3.97 -27.22 -14.75
C VAL A 36 -3.68 -28.65 -15.23
N VAL A 37 -3.75 -28.82 -16.55
CA VAL A 37 -3.44 -30.10 -17.20
C VAL A 37 -1.99 -30.08 -17.64
N TYR A 38 -1.18 -30.99 -17.11
CA TYR A 38 0.23 -31.12 -17.46
C TYR A 38 0.47 -32.40 -18.27
N ALA A 39 1.48 -32.40 -19.13
CA ALA A 39 1.90 -33.54 -19.93
C ALA A 39 3.41 -33.68 -19.89
N ASP A 40 3.92 -34.91 -19.76
CA ASP A 40 5.35 -35.24 -19.73
C ASP A 40 6.16 -34.36 -18.77
N GLY A 41 5.60 -34.07 -17.58
CA GLY A 41 6.24 -33.23 -16.57
C GLY A 41 6.32 -31.75 -16.94
N LYS A 42 5.67 -31.29 -18.02
CA LYS A 42 5.61 -29.90 -18.43
C LYS A 42 4.26 -29.28 -18.07
N LEU A 43 4.31 -28.12 -17.44
CA LEU A 43 3.12 -27.30 -17.19
C LEU A 43 2.69 -26.57 -18.48
N PRO A 44 1.38 -26.31 -18.66
CA PRO A 44 0.90 -25.45 -19.73
C PRO A 44 1.36 -24.01 -19.54
N ASP A 45 1.36 -23.25 -20.60
CA ASP A 45 1.44 -21.79 -20.51
C ASP A 45 0.19 -21.27 -19.79
N LEU A 46 0.39 -20.62 -18.65
CA LEU A 46 -0.70 -20.08 -17.84
C LEU A 46 -1.09 -18.66 -18.24
N SER A 47 -0.33 -17.99 -19.11
CA SER A 47 -0.56 -16.60 -19.52
C SER A 47 -1.93 -16.37 -20.15
N ALA A 48 -2.49 -17.38 -20.80
CA ALA A 48 -3.84 -17.31 -21.40
C ALA A 48 -4.98 -17.31 -20.38
N VAL A 49 -4.75 -17.84 -19.18
CA VAL A 49 -5.77 -17.96 -18.12
C VAL A 49 -5.46 -17.08 -16.91
N LEU A 50 -4.18 -16.83 -16.68
CA LEU A 50 -3.67 -15.89 -15.71
C LEU A 50 -2.91 -14.84 -16.53
N PRO A 51 -3.58 -13.82 -17.07
CA PRO A 51 -2.88 -12.74 -17.75
C PRO A 51 -1.79 -12.26 -16.78
N ASP A 52 -0.59 -12.01 -17.34
CA ASP A 52 0.44 -11.34 -16.56
C ASP A 52 -0.24 -10.18 -15.85
N PRO A 53 -0.13 -10.09 -14.54
CA PRO A 53 -0.60 -8.90 -13.89
C PRO A 53 0.07 -7.77 -14.66
N GLU A 54 -0.71 -6.85 -15.23
CA GLU A 54 -0.14 -5.58 -15.66
C GLU A 54 0.82 -5.21 -14.53
N PRO A 55 2.05 -4.74 -14.81
CA PRO A 55 2.97 -4.39 -13.76
C PRO A 55 2.27 -3.34 -12.90
N GLU A 56 1.37 -3.81 -12.06
CA GLU A 56 0.84 -3.06 -10.95
C GLU A 56 2.12 -2.63 -10.26
N GLN A 57 2.40 -1.35 -10.26
CA GLN A 57 3.44 -0.78 -9.42
C GLN A 57 3.18 -1.39 -8.07
N TYR A 58 4.00 -2.38 -7.69
CA TYR A 58 3.84 -3.08 -6.42
C TYR A 58 3.98 -2.03 -5.33
N LEU A 59 2.84 -1.54 -4.86
CA LEU A 59 2.82 -0.57 -3.80
C LEU A 59 3.46 -1.19 -2.58
N PRO A 60 4.36 -0.48 -1.92
CA PRO A 60 4.99 -0.99 -0.72
C PRO A 60 3.93 -1.34 0.33
N THR A 61 4.09 -2.51 0.94
CA THR A 61 3.12 -3.04 1.90
C THR A 61 3.43 -2.54 3.30
N VAL A 62 2.46 -1.91 3.94
CA VAL A 62 2.53 -1.52 5.35
C VAL A 62 2.36 -2.74 6.24
N VAL A 63 3.27 -2.90 7.21
CA VAL A 63 3.22 -3.97 8.21
C VAL A 63 2.67 -3.39 9.52
N PRO A 64 1.42 -3.71 9.90
CA PRO A 64 0.83 -3.27 11.15
C PRO A 64 1.59 -3.79 12.37
N GLY A 65 1.64 -2.96 13.42
CA GLY A 65 2.41 -3.23 14.63
C GLY A 65 3.89 -2.89 14.54
N HIS A 66 4.35 -2.37 13.40
CA HIS A 66 5.72 -1.90 13.19
C HIS A 66 5.71 -0.49 12.57
N PRO A 67 6.72 0.36 12.87
CA PRO A 67 6.90 1.63 12.19
C PRO A 67 7.22 1.40 10.70
N ASN A 68 6.42 1.98 9.81
CA ASN A 68 6.67 1.95 8.37
C ASN A 68 7.15 3.34 7.95
N THR A 69 8.45 3.50 7.73
CA THR A 69 9.04 4.79 7.35
C THR A 69 8.70 5.13 5.89
N LEU A 70 8.70 6.42 5.54
CA LEU A 70 8.57 6.83 4.13
C LEU A 70 9.67 6.19 3.28
N ALA A 71 10.88 6.00 3.83
CA ALA A 71 11.94 5.26 3.15
C ALA A 71 11.55 3.80 2.85
N SER A 72 10.91 3.10 3.79
CA SER A 72 10.42 1.73 3.57
C SER A 72 9.24 1.67 2.59
N LEU A 73 8.55 2.80 2.40
CA LEU A 73 7.51 2.99 1.39
C LEU A 73 8.08 3.47 0.04
N GLY A 74 9.41 3.42 -0.14
CA GLY A 74 10.07 3.76 -1.41
C GLY A 74 10.27 5.26 -1.65
N GLU A 75 9.99 6.11 -0.66
CA GLU A 75 10.14 7.55 -0.80
C GLU A 75 11.47 8.03 -0.22
N ALA A 76 12.14 8.90 -0.96
CA ALA A 76 13.23 9.72 -0.44
C ALA A 76 12.67 10.88 0.40
N ASN A 77 13.53 11.82 0.83
CA ASN A 77 13.04 13.06 1.39
C ASN A 77 12.16 13.78 0.38
N ILE A 78 10.96 14.16 0.81
CA ILE A 78 10.01 14.89 0.00
C ILE A 78 10.33 16.37 0.12
N VAL A 79 10.62 17.03 -1.00
CA VAL A 79 11.03 18.42 -1.05
C VAL A 79 10.01 19.21 -1.86
N GLY A 80 9.45 20.26 -1.25
CA GLY A 80 8.57 21.22 -1.90
C GLY A 80 9.29 22.55 -2.09
N ASN A 81 9.43 22.99 -3.35
CA ASN A 81 10.06 24.27 -3.72
C ASN A 81 9.08 25.23 -4.41
N THR A 82 7.80 24.89 -4.41
CA THR A 82 6.71 25.71 -4.95
C THR A 82 5.75 26.09 -3.84
N ARG A 83 5.05 27.22 -3.95
CA ARG A 83 4.08 27.67 -2.93
C ARG A 83 2.80 26.85 -2.92
N PHE A 84 2.52 26.16 -4.00
CA PHE A 84 1.50 25.12 -4.06
C PHE A 84 2.18 23.81 -4.41
N PHE A 85 2.18 22.86 -3.49
CA PHE A 85 2.86 21.59 -3.63
C PHE A 85 1.94 20.47 -3.14
N ILE A 86 1.83 19.41 -3.92
CA ILE A 86 1.11 18.18 -3.53
C ILE A 86 2.02 16.99 -3.81
N LYS A 87 2.12 16.10 -2.84
CA LYS A 87 2.77 14.80 -2.97
C LYS A 87 1.92 13.72 -2.33
N ASP A 88 1.60 12.71 -3.11
CA ASP A 88 0.94 11.49 -2.66
C ASP A 88 1.97 10.38 -2.45
N VAL A 89 1.85 9.68 -1.34
CA VAL A 89 2.61 8.48 -1.01
C VAL A 89 1.61 7.34 -0.91
N ALA A 90 1.63 6.48 -1.92
CA ALA A 90 0.72 5.34 -2.00
C ALA A 90 1.34 4.11 -1.33
N PHE A 91 0.52 3.31 -0.66
CA PHE A 91 0.91 2.07 -0.01
C PHE A 91 -0.23 1.07 0.01
N PHE A 92 0.11 -0.19 0.23
CA PHE A 92 -0.84 -1.29 0.30
C PHE A 92 -1.01 -1.77 1.75
N LEU A 93 -2.26 -2.05 2.13
CA LEU A 93 -2.58 -2.66 3.42
C LEU A 93 -3.23 -4.03 3.16
N PRO A 94 -2.68 -5.12 3.75
CA PRO A 94 -3.19 -6.47 3.52
C PRO A 94 -4.67 -6.65 3.89
N GLN A 95 -5.36 -7.54 3.20
CA GLN A 95 -6.80 -7.79 3.38
C GLN A 95 -7.15 -8.57 4.65
N ASP A 96 -6.17 -9.24 5.23
CA ASP A 96 -6.34 -10.06 6.44
C ASP A 96 -6.30 -9.27 7.76
N TRP A 97 -6.23 -7.94 7.67
CA TRP A 97 -6.18 -7.06 8.83
C TRP A 97 -7.55 -6.50 9.19
N LEU A 98 -7.91 -6.62 10.48
CA LEU A 98 -9.12 -6.03 11.00
C LEU A 98 -8.85 -4.59 11.47
N LEU A 99 -9.28 -3.61 10.70
CA LEU A 99 -9.17 -2.19 11.06
C LEU A 99 -10.35 -1.81 11.97
N LEU A 100 -10.07 -1.70 13.27
CA LEU A 100 -11.09 -1.33 14.25
C LEU A 100 -11.24 0.19 14.31
N ALA A 101 -12.47 0.67 14.22
CA ALA A 101 -12.80 2.11 14.33
C ALA A 101 -12.38 2.73 15.67
N SER A 102 -12.25 1.93 16.73
CA SER A 102 -11.80 2.38 18.06
C SER A 102 -10.28 2.54 18.17
N GLN A 103 -9.52 2.00 17.23
CA GLN A 103 -8.05 2.08 17.25
C GLN A 103 -7.58 3.34 16.53
N LYS A 104 -6.42 3.85 16.97
CA LYS A 104 -5.76 5.00 16.35
C LYS A 104 -4.47 4.55 15.68
N ALA A 105 -4.30 4.98 14.45
CA ALA A 105 -3.02 4.99 13.78
C ALA A 105 -2.28 6.30 14.09
N THR A 106 -0.97 6.31 13.94
CA THR A 106 -0.14 7.50 14.17
C THR A 106 0.78 7.71 12.96
N PHE A 107 0.81 8.92 12.44
CA PHE A 107 1.84 9.33 11.50
C PHE A 107 2.83 10.24 12.22
N ASN A 108 4.07 9.77 12.40
CA ASN A 108 5.15 10.53 13.01
C ASN A 108 5.83 11.38 11.93
N LEU A 109 5.49 12.64 11.87
CA LEU A 109 6.00 13.59 10.87
C LEU A 109 7.32 14.20 11.32
N ASN A 110 8.39 13.95 10.55
CA ASN A 110 9.68 14.61 10.66
C ASN A 110 9.82 15.61 9.50
N TYR A 111 9.83 16.90 9.79
CA TYR A 111 9.76 17.92 8.76
C TYR A 111 10.53 19.19 9.13
N GLY A 112 10.77 19.98 8.14
CA GLY A 112 11.31 21.33 8.28
C GLY A 112 10.76 22.24 7.20
N PHE A 113 10.82 23.55 7.40
CA PHE A 113 10.35 24.52 6.42
C PHE A 113 11.12 25.83 6.51
N SER A 114 11.09 26.61 5.42
CA SER A 114 11.77 27.90 5.30
C SER A 114 11.23 28.92 6.30
N ALA A 115 12.12 29.80 6.82
CA ALA A 115 11.71 30.93 7.65
C ALA A 115 10.93 32.00 6.86
N ASP A 116 11.11 32.02 5.54
CA ASP A 116 10.58 33.10 4.67
C ASP A 116 9.17 32.78 4.12
N LEU A 117 8.50 31.79 4.71
CA LEU A 117 7.12 31.48 4.29
C LEU A 117 6.17 32.61 4.75
N PRO A 118 5.25 33.04 3.87
CA PRO A 118 4.33 34.13 4.18
C PRO A 118 3.29 33.70 5.23
N THR A 119 2.73 34.70 5.90
CA THR A 119 1.60 34.51 6.81
C THR A 119 0.45 33.78 6.10
N GLY A 120 -0.08 32.74 6.74
CA GLY A 120 -1.12 31.87 6.18
C GLY A 120 -0.59 30.66 5.39
N ALA A 121 0.74 30.50 5.32
CA ALA A 121 1.30 29.26 4.80
C ALA A 121 0.93 28.07 5.70
N LEU A 122 0.50 26.96 5.10
CA LEU A 122 0.07 25.78 5.82
C LEU A 122 0.47 24.48 5.09
N LEU A 123 0.65 23.41 5.88
CA LEU A 123 0.76 22.04 5.42
C LEU A 123 -0.48 21.27 5.87
N ASN A 124 -1.19 20.71 4.92
CA ASN A 124 -2.31 19.80 5.15
C ASN A 124 -1.85 18.36 4.93
N VAL A 125 -1.96 17.54 5.95
CA VAL A 125 -1.68 16.10 5.88
C VAL A 125 -3.01 15.39 5.78
N LYS A 126 -3.17 14.57 4.73
CA LYS A 126 -4.40 13.81 4.46
C LYS A 126 -4.12 12.32 4.45
N VAL A 127 -5.11 11.52 4.80
CA VAL A 127 -5.15 10.07 4.61
C VAL A 127 -6.38 9.75 3.78
N ASN A 128 -6.18 9.10 2.63
CA ASN A 128 -7.26 8.78 1.69
C ASN A 128 -8.17 9.99 1.39
N GLY A 129 -7.57 11.15 1.17
CA GLY A 129 -8.27 12.40 0.89
C GLY A 129 -8.85 13.11 2.12
N THR A 130 -8.91 12.48 3.29
CA THR A 130 -9.41 13.09 4.54
C THR A 130 -8.28 13.82 5.26
N SER A 131 -8.44 15.10 5.53
CA SER A 131 -7.49 15.90 6.32
C SER A 131 -7.41 15.38 7.75
N ILE A 132 -6.21 15.00 8.18
CA ILE A 132 -5.94 14.52 9.54
C ILE A 132 -5.20 15.58 10.37
N GLN A 133 -4.50 16.51 9.72
CA GLN A 133 -3.78 17.58 10.38
C GLN A 133 -3.55 18.77 9.46
N LEU A 134 -3.80 19.96 9.99
CA LEU A 134 -3.40 21.25 9.39
C LEU A 134 -2.31 21.86 10.24
N LEU A 135 -1.15 22.17 9.64
CA LEU A 135 0.00 22.73 10.31
C LEU A 135 0.32 24.10 9.74
N PRO A 136 0.28 25.17 10.56
CA PRO A 136 0.77 26.46 10.13
C PRO A 136 2.29 26.43 9.92
N LEU A 137 2.76 26.96 8.79
CA LEU A 137 4.17 27.04 8.41
C LEU A 137 4.72 28.47 8.43
N ASP A 138 3.94 29.42 8.95
CA ASP A 138 4.24 30.83 8.93
C ASP A 138 5.01 31.34 10.17
N ARG A 139 5.40 30.41 11.08
CA ARG A 139 6.12 30.75 12.33
C ARG A 139 7.18 29.71 12.65
N ASN A 140 8.30 30.21 13.18
CA ASN A 140 9.39 29.37 13.65
C ASN A 140 10.00 28.44 12.56
N GLY A 141 10.02 28.87 11.29
CA GLY A 141 10.71 28.18 10.21
C GLY A 141 12.23 28.32 10.31
N GLY A 142 12.93 27.88 9.26
CA GLY A 142 14.37 27.99 9.12
C GLY A 142 15.16 26.77 9.59
N GLY A 143 14.50 25.62 9.82
CA GLY A 143 15.16 24.37 10.21
C GLY A 143 14.21 23.23 10.45
N LEU A 144 14.77 22.11 10.86
CA LEU A 144 13.99 20.93 11.23
C LEU A 144 13.19 21.21 12.52
N ARG A 145 11.98 20.69 12.53
CA ARG A 145 11.07 20.75 13.67
C ARG A 145 11.19 19.50 14.53
N PRO A 146 10.85 19.56 15.81
CA PRO A 146 10.67 18.36 16.60
C PRO A 146 9.67 17.41 15.93
N PRO A 147 9.88 16.07 16.03
CA PRO A 147 8.95 15.08 15.50
C PRO A 147 7.52 15.32 16.00
N LEU A 148 6.57 15.32 15.09
CA LEU A 148 5.16 15.57 15.39
C LEU A 148 4.34 14.27 15.21
N PRO A 149 3.81 13.68 16.29
CA PRO A 149 2.90 12.55 16.18
C PRO A 149 1.48 13.03 15.83
N ILE A 150 1.01 12.68 14.66
CA ILE A 150 -0.34 12.96 14.17
C ILE A 150 -1.17 11.71 14.34
N ARG A 151 -2.15 11.75 15.25
CA ARG A 151 -3.02 10.61 15.56
C ARG A 151 -4.35 10.72 14.80
N PHE A 152 -4.76 9.63 14.16
CA PHE A 152 -6.03 9.57 13.44
C PHE A 152 -6.71 8.21 13.64
N LEU A 153 -7.99 8.11 13.32
CA LEU A 153 -8.74 6.86 13.44
C LEU A 153 -8.28 5.86 12.38
N ALA A 154 -7.97 4.63 12.79
CA ALA A 154 -7.48 3.60 11.88
C ALA A 154 -8.49 3.22 10.78
N ASN A 155 -9.78 3.49 10.98
CA ASN A 155 -10.82 3.27 9.97
C ASN A 155 -10.78 4.25 8.78
N LEU A 156 -9.91 5.27 8.81
CA LEU A 156 -9.60 6.07 7.61
C LEU A 156 -8.74 5.29 6.61
N LEU A 157 -8.06 4.23 7.08
CA LEU A 157 -7.37 3.27 6.24
C LEU A 157 -8.36 2.19 5.80
N HIS A 158 -8.12 1.59 4.64
CA HIS A 158 -8.90 0.46 4.16
C HIS A 158 -7.97 -0.62 3.59
N HIS A 159 -8.49 -1.79 3.36
CA HIS A 159 -7.75 -2.87 2.72
C HIS A 159 -7.42 -2.49 1.27
N GLY A 160 -6.26 -2.91 0.80
CA GLY A 160 -5.78 -2.55 -0.53
C GLY A 160 -5.00 -1.23 -0.53
N THR A 161 -5.16 -0.44 -1.58
CA THR A 161 -4.42 0.78 -1.81
C THR A 161 -4.89 1.91 -0.91
N ASN A 162 -3.95 2.55 -0.22
CA ASN A 162 -4.13 3.74 0.59
C ASN A 162 -3.13 4.81 0.17
N SER A 163 -3.38 6.06 0.56
CA SER A 163 -2.45 7.17 0.34
C SER A 163 -2.34 8.10 1.54
N ILE A 164 -1.12 8.62 1.74
CA ILE A 164 -0.88 9.80 2.56
C ILE A 164 -0.54 10.93 1.62
N THR A 165 -1.28 12.05 1.70
CA THR A 165 -1.08 13.22 0.87
C THR A 165 -0.52 14.36 1.71
N PHE A 166 0.54 14.97 1.23
CA PHE A 166 1.11 16.21 1.77
C PHE A 166 0.78 17.35 0.81
N GLU A 167 0.00 18.30 1.28
CA GLU A 167 -0.43 19.47 0.51
C GLU A 167 0.05 20.74 1.20
N MET A 168 1.01 21.43 0.59
CA MET A 168 1.46 22.73 1.07
C MET A 168 0.81 23.85 0.25
N ILE A 169 0.29 24.84 0.94
CA ILE A 169 -0.27 26.05 0.37
C ILE A 169 0.40 27.25 1.05
N ALA A 170 1.07 28.08 0.27
CA ALA A 170 1.67 29.32 0.75
C ALA A 170 1.15 30.51 -0.10
N PRO A 171 0.46 31.48 0.49
CA PRO A 171 -0.07 32.65 -0.24
C PRO A 171 1.02 33.53 -0.87
N GLY A 172 0.66 34.34 -1.83
CA GLY A 172 1.46 35.47 -2.29
C GLY A 172 2.18 35.33 -3.62
N ASP A 173 1.98 34.25 -4.38
CA ASP A 173 2.41 34.19 -5.78
C ASP A 173 1.43 35.01 -6.66
N PRO A 174 1.92 35.64 -7.75
CA PRO A 174 1.05 36.25 -8.72
C PRO A 174 0.04 35.25 -9.28
N PRO A 175 -1.19 35.64 -9.60
CA PRO A 175 -2.24 34.72 -10.10
C PRO A 175 -1.82 33.91 -11.33
N GLY A 176 -0.85 34.36 -12.11
CA GLY A 176 -0.35 33.65 -13.29
C GLY A 176 0.78 32.65 -13.03
N LEU A 177 1.37 32.62 -11.83
CA LEU A 177 2.57 31.81 -11.52
C LEU A 177 2.53 31.14 -10.13
N PRO A 178 1.42 30.50 -9.72
CA PRO A 178 1.29 29.95 -8.36
C PRO A 178 2.24 28.78 -8.09
N CYS A 179 2.74 28.14 -9.14
CA CYS A 179 3.60 26.97 -9.07
C CYS A 179 5.03 27.24 -9.55
N ALA A 180 5.48 28.49 -9.57
CA ALA A 180 6.83 28.82 -9.97
C ALA A 180 7.85 28.18 -9.01
N PRO A 181 8.77 27.31 -9.51
CA PRO A 181 9.82 26.73 -8.68
C PRO A 181 10.73 27.82 -8.09
N ARG A 182 11.22 27.59 -6.88
CA ARG A 182 12.17 28.47 -6.19
C ARG A 182 13.52 27.76 -6.07
N ASP A 183 14.57 28.55 -5.97
CA ASP A 183 15.94 28.04 -5.78
C ASP A 183 16.16 27.47 -4.36
N THR A 184 15.23 27.76 -3.44
CA THR A 184 15.29 27.28 -2.06
C THR A 184 14.14 26.35 -1.75
N ASP A 185 14.41 25.34 -0.95
CA ASP A 185 13.39 24.43 -0.44
C ASP A 185 12.47 25.17 0.55
N LEU A 186 11.17 25.13 0.26
CA LEU A 186 10.17 25.73 1.15
C LEU A 186 9.71 24.76 2.22
N LEU A 187 9.65 23.47 1.89
CA LEU A 187 9.25 22.38 2.78
C LEU A 187 10.12 21.17 2.53
N VAL A 188 10.54 20.50 3.59
CA VAL A 188 11.19 19.19 3.53
C VAL A 188 10.48 18.25 4.50
N ILE A 189 10.04 17.08 4.02
CA ILE A 189 9.53 16.00 4.83
C ILE A 189 10.55 14.87 4.74
N LEU A 190 11.09 14.46 5.89
CA LEU A 190 12.16 13.48 5.93
C LEU A 190 11.63 12.07 5.67
N ALA A 191 12.41 11.28 4.97
CA ALA A 191 12.16 9.86 4.71
C ALA A 191 12.06 9.02 6.00
N SER A 192 12.55 9.53 7.13
CA SER A 192 12.40 8.96 8.47
C SER A 192 11.02 9.18 9.10
N SER A 193 10.13 9.97 8.49
CA SER A 193 8.73 10.03 8.91
C SER A 193 8.09 8.64 8.79
N SER A 194 7.25 8.24 9.74
CA SER A 194 6.71 6.87 9.79
C SER A 194 5.21 6.81 10.01
N LEU A 195 4.60 5.81 9.39
CA LEU A 195 3.22 5.41 9.63
C LEU A 195 3.20 4.19 10.57
N ASP A 196 2.54 4.34 11.71
CA ASP A 196 2.34 3.29 12.69
C ASP A 196 0.85 2.89 12.66
N VAL A 197 0.57 1.73 12.06
CA VAL A 197 -0.77 1.13 12.09
C VAL A 197 -0.84 0.18 13.28
N PRO A 198 -1.88 0.26 14.13
CA PRO A 198 -1.96 -0.59 15.31
C PRO A 198 -2.01 -2.07 14.92
N PRO A 199 -1.41 -2.95 15.73
CA PRO A 199 -1.53 -4.38 15.50
C PRO A 199 -2.98 -4.80 15.59
N SER A 200 -3.40 -5.70 14.73
CA SER A 200 -4.76 -6.22 14.67
C SER A 200 -4.74 -7.74 14.54
N PRO A 201 -5.70 -8.46 15.10
CA PRO A 201 -5.83 -9.88 14.84
C PRO A 201 -6.02 -10.11 13.35
N LYS A 202 -5.26 -11.05 12.79
CA LYS A 202 -5.45 -11.47 11.40
C LYS A 202 -6.80 -12.15 11.24
N MET A 203 -7.58 -11.71 10.27
CA MET A 203 -8.80 -12.41 9.89
C MET A 203 -8.45 -13.67 9.09
N ARG A 204 -9.00 -14.82 9.46
CA ARG A 204 -8.76 -16.11 8.76
C ARG A 204 -9.50 -16.23 7.41
N LYS A 205 -9.96 -15.15 6.83
CA LYS A 205 -10.52 -15.18 5.48
C LYS A 205 -9.40 -14.94 4.47
N PHE A 206 -8.77 -16.02 4.06
CA PHE A 206 -7.88 -15.99 2.90
C PHE A 206 -8.76 -15.97 1.66
N ASP A 207 -8.71 -14.91 0.87
CA ASP A 207 -9.00 -15.04 -0.54
C ASP A 207 -7.76 -15.60 -1.26
N MET A 208 -7.96 -16.13 -2.45
CA MET A 208 -6.87 -16.79 -3.19
C MET A 208 -5.79 -15.79 -3.63
N ALA A 209 -6.14 -14.54 -3.89
CA ALA A 209 -5.21 -13.49 -4.25
C ALA A 209 -4.28 -13.17 -3.07
N SER A 210 -4.82 -13.01 -1.85
CA SER A 210 -4.02 -12.80 -0.63
C SER A 210 -3.11 -13.99 -0.30
N ALA A 211 -3.57 -15.22 -0.55
CA ALA A 211 -2.76 -16.42 -0.34
C ALA A 211 -1.60 -16.49 -1.33
N LEU A 212 -1.84 -16.18 -2.61
CA LEU A 212 -0.80 -16.15 -3.65
C LEU A 212 0.18 -14.98 -3.45
N TYR A 213 -0.27 -13.86 -2.89
CA TYR A 213 0.58 -12.71 -2.59
C TYR A 213 1.54 -12.96 -1.41
N GLN A 214 1.10 -13.77 -0.43
CA GLN A 214 1.96 -14.17 0.71
C GLN A 214 2.96 -15.28 0.34
N VAL A 215 2.66 -16.03 -0.70
CA VAL A 215 3.56 -17.03 -1.30
C VAL A 215 4.36 -16.30 -2.37
N GLY A 216 5.49 -15.70 -2.00
CA GLY A 216 6.40 -15.12 -2.98
C GLY A 216 6.79 -16.13 -4.06
N PRO A 217 7.25 -15.68 -5.25
CA PRO A 217 7.56 -16.55 -6.38
C PRO A 217 8.53 -17.69 -6.04
N ASP A 218 9.35 -17.53 -4.99
CA ASP A 218 10.34 -18.50 -4.54
C ASP A 218 9.81 -19.55 -3.55
N SER A 219 8.56 -19.43 -3.12
CA SER A 219 7.99 -20.33 -2.08
C SER A 219 7.04 -21.40 -2.63
N LEU A 220 6.81 -21.45 -3.93
CA LEU A 220 6.04 -22.51 -4.58
C LEU A 220 6.94 -23.75 -4.79
N VAL A 221 7.30 -24.41 -3.71
CA VAL A 221 7.97 -25.72 -3.79
C VAL A 221 6.88 -26.76 -4.08
N LEU A 222 6.74 -27.12 -5.36
CA LEU A 222 5.91 -28.25 -5.75
C LEU A 222 6.57 -29.54 -5.20
N PRO A 223 5.84 -30.38 -4.45
CA PRO A 223 6.42 -31.60 -3.93
C PRO A 223 6.87 -32.51 -5.08
N PRO A 224 8.06 -33.15 -4.98
CA PRO A 224 8.62 -33.97 -6.07
C PRO A 224 7.72 -35.10 -6.54
N GLN A 225 6.74 -35.52 -5.75
CA GLN A 225 5.76 -36.56 -6.05
C GLN A 225 4.74 -36.18 -7.15
N LEU A 226 4.67 -34.89 -7.54
CA LEU A 226 3.85 -34.45 -8.69
C LEU A 226 4.52 -34.73 -10.05
N PHE A 227 5.77 -35.18 -10.04
CA PHE A 227 6.58 -35.44 -11.25
C PHE A 227 6.99 -36.90 -11.41
N SER A 228 6.46 -37.83 -10.60
CA SER A 228 6.69 -39.27 -10.70
C SER A 228 5.54 -40.01 -11.39
#